data_7eab37d1d0853238c641d068332e3be6
#
_entry.id   7eab37d1d0853238c641d068332e3be6
#
_cell.length_a   1.000
_cell.length_b   1.000
_cell.length_c   1.000
_cell.angle_alpha   90.00
_cell.angle_beta   90.00
_cell.angle_gamma   90.00
#
_symmetry.space_group_name_H-M   'P 1'
#
loop_
_entity.id
_entity.type
_entity.pdbx_description
1 polymer ?
#
loop_
_entity_poly.entity_id
_entity_poly.type
_entity_poly.pdbx_seq_one_letter_code
_entity_poly.pdbx_strand_id
1 'polypeptide(L)'
;MAMLYQPPLPDAYSQIAEPQLLERIRRHKERFGSRLVILGHHYQADDVVQFADFTGDSLKLSQLAAEQKQAEFVVFCGVHFMAESADILSDDRVKVILPDLSAGCSMADMAEMDQVQEAWAFLTSATDETIVPITYVNSAASIKAFCGRHGGACCTSGNARAVLEWSLGQGDKVLFLPDQHLGRNTAYAMGWPLESMVVYDPALPDGGVTEQQVRDARFLLWQGYCSVHMLFTVEHCRQIRRLDDAFQIIVHPECTWEVVQEADLAGSTEYIIRALAEAPSGSKWAIGTEINLVSRLTKRHAPDKTVRSLSDIQCLCTTMYRIDPRHLLWSLDELAAGRVVNQIRVDPQTKRDAIVALERMLSNVPSAPAAIAGR
;
A
#
# COMPACT_ATOMS: atom_id res chain seq x y z
N MET A 1 -2.09 -12.14 12.85
CA MET A 1 -2.07 -13.05 11.67
C MET A 1 -0.94 -14.05 11.84
N ALA A 2 -1.18 -15.35 11.67
CA ALA A 2 -0.08 -16.32 11.68
C ALA A 2 0.88 -15.97 10.54
N MET A 3 2.16 -15.76 10.84
CA MET A 3 3.18 -15.58 9.81
C MET A 3 3.11 -16.76 8.85
N LEU A 4 2.82 -16.49 7.58
CA LEU A 4 2.85 -17.52 6.56
C LEU A 4 4.30 -18.00 6.41
N TYR A 5 4.49 -19.30 6.56
CA TYR A 5 5.82 -19.89 6.47
C TYR A 5 6.18 -20.10 5.01
N GLN A 6 7.28 -19.47 4.58
CA GLN A 6 7.92 -19.76 3.30
C GLN A 6 9.04 -20.75 3.52
N PRO A 7 8.96 -21.99 2.99
CA PRO A 7 10.09 -22.89 2.99
C PRO A 7 11.28 -22.28 2.23
N PRO A 8 12.51 -22.56 2.65
CA PRO A 8 13.68 -22.18 1.88
C PRO A 8 13.58 -22.69 0.43
N LEU A 9 14.01 -21.87 -0.52
CA LEU A 9 14.10 -22.32 -1.90
C LEU A 9 15.07 -23.53 -2.00
N PRO A 10 14.82 -24.48 -2.91
CA PRO A 10 15.77 -25.55 -3.17
C PRO A 10 17.16 -24.97 -3.53
N ASP A 11 18.23 -25.61 -3.01
CA ASP A 11 19.63 -25.13 -3.17
C ASP A 11 20.02 -24.87 -4.63
N ALA A 12 19.40 -25.61 -5.56
CA ALA A 12 19.62 -25.41 -6.99
C ALA A 12 19.40 -23.97 -7.46
N TYR A 13 18.46 -23.23 -6.82
CA TYR A 13 18.18 -21.82 -7.21
C TYR A 13 19.27 -20.86 -6.75
N SER A 14 19.95 -21.15 -5.64
CA SER A 14 21.07 -20.33 -5.16
C SER A 14 22.28 -20.38 -6.08
N GLN A 15 22.43 -21.45 -6.84
CA GLN A 15 23.55 -21.70 -7.75
C GLN A 15 23.33 -21.15 -9.17
N ILE A 16 22.13 -20.71 -9.51
CA ILE A 16 21.84 -20.18 -10.85
C ILE A 16 22.49 -18.81 -11.01
N ALA A 17 23.33 -18.66 -12.02
CA ALA A 17 23.89 -17.38 -12.39
C ALA A 17 22.80 -16.40 -12.86
N GLU A 18 22.92 -15.13 -12.49
CA GLU A 18 21.89 -14.12 -12.75
C GLU A 18 21.45 -14.05 -14.23
N PRO A 19 22.35 -14.04 -15.24
CA PRO A 19 21.91 -14.02 -16.64
C PRO A 19 21.04 -15.22 -17.03
N GLN A 20 21.35 -16.42 -16.52
CA GLN A 20 20.55 -17.62 -16.77
C GLN A 20 19.20 -17.58 -16.08
N LEU A 21 19.16 -17.03 -14.87
CA LEU A 21 17.94 -16.84 -14.08
C LEU A 21 16.96 -15.92 -14.82
N LEU A 22 17.43 -14.74 -15.24
CA LEU A 22 16.64 -13.76 -15.98
C LEU A 22 16.13 -14.33 -17.33
N GLU A 23 16.98 -15.06 -18.04
CA GLU A 23 16.61 -15.71 -19.30
C GLU A 23 15.54 -16.79 -19.11
N ARG A 24 15.61 -17.62 -18.05
CA ARG A 24 14.59 -18.63 -17.75
C ARG A 24 13.24 -18.00 -17.43
N ILE A 25 13.21 -16.89 -16.69
CA ILE A 25 11.98 -16.14 -16.41
C ILE A 25 11.34 -15.66 -17.73
N ARG A 26 12.12 -15.09 -18.66
CA ARG A 26 11.62 -14.65 -19.98
C ARG A 26 10.99 -15.80 -20.76
N ARG A 27 11.67 -16.96 -20.83
CA ARG A 27 11.15 -18.16 -21.51
C ARG A 27 9.83 -18.64 -20.92
N HIS A 28 9.67 -18.60 -19.59
CA HIS A 28 8.39 -18.94 -18.97
C HIS A 28 7.29 -17.96 -19.35
N LYS A 29 7.57 -16.67 -19.34
CA LYS A 29 6.60 -15.68 -19.80
C LYS A 29 6.16 -15.92 -21.24
N GLU A 30 7.09 -16.17 -22.15
CA GLU A 30 6.81 -16.52 -23.54
C GLU A 30 5.97 -17.80 -23.65
N ARG A 31 6.33 -18.84 -22.91
CA ARG A 31 5.63 -20.14 -22.90
C ARG A 31 4.19 -20.03 -22.39
N PHE A 32 3.95 -19.25 -21.35
CA PHE A 32 2.60 -19.08 -20.79
C PHE A 32 1.76 -18.10 -21.61
N GLY A 33 2.40 -17.10 -22.22
CA GLY A 33 1.71 -16.06 -23.00
C GLY A 33 0.59 -15.39 -22.18
N SER A 34 -0.57 -15.19 -22.78
CA SER A 34 -1.72 -14.54 -22.14
C SER A 34 -2.33 -15.27 -20.93
N ARG A 35 -1.93 -16.52 -20.68
CA ARG A 35 -2.39 -17.28 -19.50
C ARG A 35 -1.73 -16.81 -18.20
N LEU A 36 -0.59 -16.11 -18.28
CA LEU A 36 0.17 -15.60 -17.15
C LEU A 36 0.23 -14.08 -17.20
N VAL A 37 -0.11 -13.45 -16.08
CA VAL A 37 0.08 -12.01 -15.87
C VAL A 37 0.94 -11.83 -14.64
N ILE A 38 2.00 -11.03 -14.75
CA ILE A 38 2.86 -10.63 -13.64
C ILE A 38 2.54 -9.17 -13.28
N LEU A 39 2.04 -8.95 -12.08
CA LEU A 39 1.77 -7.63 -11.51
C LEU A 39 2.94 -7.23 -10.60
N GLY A 40 3.51 -6.05 -10.80
CA GLY A 40 4.66 -5.56 -10.02
C GLY A 40 4.38 -4.23 -9.32
N HIS A 41 4.53 -4.19 -8.00
CA HIS A 41 4.43 -2.93 -7.27
C HIS A 41 5.65 -2.05 -7.53
N HIS A 42 5.46 -0.73 -7.52
CA HIS A 42 6.54 0.24 -7.73
C HIS A 42 7.71 0.14 -6.74
N TYR A 43 7.51 -0.47 -5.57
CA TYR A 43 8.57 -0.66 -4.57
C TYR A 43 9.40 -1.94 -4.79
N GLN A 44 9.07 -2.74 -5.79
CA GLN A 44 9.92 -3.87 -6.17
C GLN A 44 11.23 -3.42 -6.80
N ALA A 45 12.29 -4.22 -6.62
CA ALA A 45 13.58 -3.98 -7.24
C ALA A 45 13.50 -4.07 -8.78
N ASP A 46 14.41 -3.40 -9.47
CA ASP A 46 14.43 -3.33 -10.94
C ASP A 46 14.55 -4.70 -11.60
N ASP A 47 15.28 -5.63 -10.97
CA ASP A 47 15.48 -7.00 -11.43
C ASP A 47 14.22 -7.88 -11.40
N VAL A 48 13.23 -7.49 -10.59
CA VAL A 48 11.88 -8.10 -10.55
C VAL A 48 10.91 -7.34 -11.45
N VAL A 49 10.84 -6.01 -11.31
CA VAL A 49 9.87 -5.17 -12.03
C VAL A 49 10.02 -5.29 -13.55
N GLN A 50 11.24 -5.54 -14.06
CA GLN A 50 11.46 -5.73 -15.50
C GLN A 50 10.61 -6.86 -16.12
N PHE A 51 10.10 -7.80 -15.32
CA PHE A 51 9.27 -8.90 -15.76
C PHE A 51 7.77 -8.63 -15.61
N ALA A 52 7.39 -7.57 -14.92
CA ALA A 52 5.99 -7.23 -14.74
C ALA A 52 5.34 -6.86 -16.09
N ASP A 53 4.14 -7.38 -16.33
CA ASP A 53 3.31 -6.97 -17.47
C ASP A 53 2.67 -5.61 -17.18
N PHE A 54 2.38 -5.37 -15.91
CA PHE A 54 1.85 -4.10 -15.42
C PHE A 54 2.56 -3.71 -14.12
N THR A 55 2.87 -2.42 -14.00
CA THR A 55 3.39 -1.82 -12.77
C THR A 55 2.42 -0.76 -12.27
N GLY A 56 2.33 -0.62 -10.95
CA GLY A 56 1.43 0.36 -10.34
C GLY A 56 1.59 0.42 -8.82
N ASP A 57 0.84 1.33 -8.23
CA ASP A 57 0.55 1.33 -6.80
C ASP A 57 -0.58 0.33 -6.47
N SER A 58 -0.95 0.25 -5.18
CA SER A 58 -1.98 -0.69 -4.73
C SER A 58 -3.33 -0.49 -5.41
N LEU A 59 -3.73 0.76 -5.71
CA LEU A 59 -5.00 1.06 -6.41
C LEU A 59 -4.95 0.56 -7.85
N LYS A 60 -3.92 0.94 -8.58
CA LYS A 60 -3.74 0.57 -9.98
C LYS A 60 -3.65 -0.94 -10.16
N LEU A 61 -2.87 -1.61 -9.31
CA LEU A 61 -2.74 -3.08 -9.38
C LEU A 61 -4.03 -3.80 -9.00
N SER A 62 -4.83 -3.29 -8.06
CA SER A 62 -6.16 -3.83 -7.75
C SER A 62 -7.12 -3.71 -8.93
N GLN A 63 -7.13 -2.58 -9.63
CA GLN A 63 -7.91 -2.39 -10.85
C GLN A 63 -7.49 -3.36 -11.95
N LEU A 64 -6.18 -3.46 -12.18
CA LEU A 64 -5.62 -4.35 -13.20
C LEU A 64 -5.90 -5.83 -12.90
N ALA A 65 -5.82 -6.25 -11.63
CA ALA A 65 -6.16 -7.61 -11.23
C ALA A 65 -7.63 -7.94 -11.58
N ALA A 66 -8.56 -7.02 -11.30
CA ALA A 66 -9.99 -7.18 -11.61
C ALA A 66 -10.25 -7.29 -13.13
N GLU A 67 -9.39 -6.71 -13.96
CA GLU A 67 -9.53 -6.71 -15.43
C GLU A 67 -8.99 -8.00 -16.10
N GLN A 68 -8.17 -8.81 -15.42
CA GLN A 68 -7.46 -9.97 -15.99
C GLN A 68 -8.36 -11.21 -16.14
N LYS A 69 -9.47 -11.10 -16.87
CA LYS A 69 -10.46 -12.19 -17.03
C LYS A 69 -9.98 -13.39 -17.85
N GLN A 70 -8.92 -13.24 -18.65
CA GLN A 70 -8.37 -14.29 -19.52
C GLN A 70 -7.16 -15.02 -18.91
N ALA A 71 -6.54 -14.45 -17.88
CA ALA A 71 -5.41 -15.06 -17.22
C ALA A 71 -5.84 -16.33 -16.44
N GLU A 72 -5.01 -17.35 -16.49
CA GLU A 72 -5.11 -18.52 -15.61
C GLU A 72 -4.34 -18.28 -14.32
N PHE A 73 -3.22 -17.57 -14.41
CA PHE A 73 -2.32 -17.27 -13.32
C PHE A 73 -2.03 -15.78 -13.24
N VAL A 74 -2.12 -15.23 -12.03
CA VAL A 74 -1.62 -13.89 -11.69
C VAL A 74 -0.49 -14.07 -10.68
N VAL A 75 0.74 -13.77 -11.07
CA VAL A 75 1.88 -13.71 -10.15
C VAL A 75 2.00 -12.29 -9.63
N PHE A 76 1.83 -12.12 -8.34
CA PHE A 76 1.84 -10.81 -7.71
C PHE A 76 3.20 -10.52 -7.05
N CYS A 77 4.04 -9.71 -7.71
CA CYS A 77 5.28 -9.20 -7.14
C CYS A 77 4.96 -7.95 -6.29
N GLY A 78 4.61 -8.19 -5.04
CA GLY A 78 4.19 -7.23 -4.05
C GLY A 78 4.20 -7.87 -2.66
N VAL A 79 3.21 -7.56 -1.83
CA VAL A 79 3.06 -8.14 -0.49
C VAL A 79 1.71 -8.82 -0.32
N HIS A 80 1.58 -9.61 0.74
CA HIS A 80 0.46 -10.54 0.97
C HIS A 80 -0.92 -9.89 0.82
N PHE A 81 -1.18 -8.77 1.47
CA PHE A 81 -2.50 -8.10 1.39
C PHE A 81 -2.88 -7.64 -0.03
N MET A 82 -1.88 -7.38 -0.89
CA MET A 82 -2.11 -7.04 -2.30
C MET A 82 -2.53 -8.28 -3.08
N ALA A 83 -1.88 -9.41 -2.83
CA ALA A 83 -2.26 -10.68 -3.44
C ALA A 83 -3.64 -11.16 -2.96
N GLU A 84 -4.00 -10.93 -1.68
CA GLU A 84 -5.37 -11.14 -1.19
C GLU A 84 -6.38 -10.25 -1.93
N SER A 85 -6.07 -8.97 -2.12
CA SER A 85 -6.95 -8.05 -2.86
C SER A 85 -7.11 -8.48 -4.33
N ALA A 86 -6.03 -8.98 -4.94
CA ALA A 86 -6.07 -9.55 -6.28
C ALA A 86 -6.95 -10.81 -6.34
N ASP A 87 -6.84 -11.73 -5.36
CA ASP A 87 -7.71 -12.91 -5.29
C ASP A 87 -9.19 -12.52 -5.10
N ILE A 88 -9.47 -11.55 -4.23
CA ILE A 88 -10.85 -11.08 -3.98
C ILE A 88 -11.49 -10.50 -5.25
N LEU A 89 -10.73 -9.73 -6.02
CA LEU A 89 -11.23 -9.01 -7.20
C LEU A 89 -11.19 -9.85 -8.48
N SER A 90 -10.42 -10.94 -8.50
CA SER A 90 -10.32 -11.83 -9.66
C SER A 90 -11.44 -12.85 -9.72
N ASP A 91 -11.69 -13.37 -10.94
CA ASP A 91 -12.55 -14.55 -11.15
C ASP A 91 -11.98 -15.76 -10.41
N ASP A 92 -12.83 -16.63 -9.84
CA ASP A 92 -12.42 -17.81 -9.05
C ASP A 92 -11.56 -18.82 -9.83
N ARG A 93 -11.53 -18.72 -11.16
CA ARG A 93 -10.66 -19.54 -12.03
C ARG A 93 -9.21 -19.05 -12.04
N VAL A 94 -8.98 -17.80 -11.72
CA VAL A 94 -7.66 -17.16 -11.69
C VAL A 94 -6.95 -17.59 -10.41
N LYS A 95 -5.73 -18.08 -10.55
CA LYS A 95 -4.89 -18.47 -9.40
C LYS A 95 -3.88 -17.37 -9.13
N VAL A 96 -4.05 -16.68 -8.02
CA VAL A 96 -3.13 -15.63 -7.57
C VAL A 96 -1.99 -16.26 -6.78
N ILE A 97 -0.76 -15.95 -7.14
CA ILE A 97 0.48 -16.52 -6.58
C ILE A 97 1.35 -15.39 -6.05
N LEU A 98 1.80 -15.55 -4.82
CA LEU A 98 2.79 -14.68 -4.18
C LEU A 98 4.14 -15.44 -4.17
N PRO A 99 5.19 -14.99 -4.89
CA PRO A 99 6.43 -15.77 -5.03
C PRO A 99 7.12 -16.11 -3.71
N ASP A 100 7.04 -15.24 -2.69
CA ASP A 100 7.46 -15.53 -1.31
C ASP A 100 6.31 -15.22 -0.33
N LEU A 101 5.81 -16.25 0.38
CA LEU A 101 4.73 -16.08 1.37
C LEU A 101 5.13 -15.21 2.56
N SER A 102 6.42 -15.06 2.84
CA SER A 102 6.91 -14.18 3.91
C SER A 102 6.94 -12.70 3.51
N ALA A 103 6.56 -12.37 2.26
CA ALA A 103 6.39 -10.98 1.82
C ALA A 103 5.11 -10.38 2.43
N GLY A 104 5.14 -10.11 3.74
CA GLY A 104 4.07 -9.49 4.51
C GLY A 104 4.12 -7.95 4.47
N CYS A 105 3.36 -7.33 5.37
CA CYS A 105 3.39 -5.88 5.59
C CYS A 105 3.15 -5.61 7.07
N SER A 106 4.18 -5.10 7.77
CA SER A 106 4.08 -4.83 9.21
C SER A 106 2.93 -3.88 9.56
N MET A 107 2.63 -2.90 8.71
CA MET A 107 1.49 -2.00 8.92
C MET A 107 0.15 -2.75 8.80
N ALA A 108 0.02 -3.64 7.81
CA ALA A 108 -1.20 -4.44 7.66
C ALA A 108 -1.45 -5.35 8.87
N ASP A 109 -0.37 -5.79 9.53
CA ASP A 109 -0.42 -6.65 10.72
C ASP A 109 -0.66 -5.86 12.02
N MET A 110 -0.61 -4.51 12.00
CA MET A 110 -0.90 -3.66 13.17
C MET A 110 -2.39 -3.55 13.49
N ALA A 111 -3.29 -4.00 12.62
CA ALA A 111 -4.72 -4.11 12.90
C ALA A 111 -5.15 -5.58 12.83
N GLU A 112 -5.10 -6.26 13.96
CA GLU A 112 -5.59 -7.64 14.08
C GLU A 112 -7.11 -7.67 14.29
N MET A 113 -7.77 -8.70 13.76
CA MET A 113 -9.24 -8.76 13.75
C MET A 113 -9.84 -8.72 15.14
N ASP A 114 -9.26 -9.44 16.10
CA ASP A 114 -9.76 -9.49 17.48
C ASP A 114 -9.67 -8.11 18.13
N GLN A 115 -8.54 -7.41 17.95
CA GLN A 115 -8.34 -6.04 18.45
C GLN A 115 -9.32 -5.05 17.80
N VAL A 116 -9.57 -5.19 16.50
CA VAL A 116 -10.54 -4.32 15.79
C VAL A 116 -11.97 -4.57 16.29
N GLN A 117 -12.35 -5.82 16.59
CA GLN A 117 -13.65 -6.13 17.17
C GLN A 117 -13.81 -5.57 18.58
N GLU A 118 -12.78 -5.69 19.43
CA GLU A 118 -12.78 -5.10 20.78
C GLU A 118 -12.90 -3.57 20.70
N ALA A 119 -12.08 -2.94 19.86
CA ALA A 119 -12.14 -1.50 19.62
C ALA A 119 -13.54 -1.06 19.13
N TRP A 120 -14.11 -1.79 18.17
CA TRP A 120 -15.42 -1.50 17.63
C TRP A 120 -16.51 -1.55 18.69
N ALA A 121 -16.49 -2.60 19.54
CA ALA A 121 -17.45 -2.73 20.64
C ALA A 121 -17.36 -1.56 21.63
N PHE A 122 -16.13 -1.16 22.01
CA PHE A 122 -15.91 -0.01 22.89
C PHE A 122 -16.37 1.30 22.22
N LEU A 123 -15.87 1.58 21.01
CA LEU A 123 -16.15 2.84 20.31
C LEU A 123 -17.64 3.05 20.05
N THR A 124 -18.35 1.99 19.63
CA THR A 124 -19.81 2.07 19.39
C THR A 124 -20.62 2.13 20.67
N SER A 125 -20.09 1.70 21.81
CA SER A 125 -20.75 1.89 23.11
C SER A 125 -20.52 3.28 23.71
N ALA A 126 -19.45 3.98 23.31
CA ALA A 126 -19.08 5.29 23.83
C ALA A 126 -19.86 6.45 23.21
N THR A 127 -20.58 6.22 22.09
CA THR A 127 -21.36 7.25 21.38
C THR A 127 -22.57 6.66 20.67
N ASP A 128 -23.65 7.43 20.58
CA ASP A 128 -24.84 7.09 19.78
C ASP A 128 -24.69 7.50 18.29
N GLU A 129 -23.58 8.18 17.94
CA GLU A 129 -23.30 8.62 16.58
C GLU A 129 -22.82 7.45 15.71
N THR A 130 -23.15 7.48 14.43
CA THR A 130 -22.78 6.44 13.47
C THR A 130 -21.29 6.51 13.12
N ILE A 131 -20.56 5.43 13.41
CA ILE A 131 -19.14 5.28 13.05
C ILE A 131 -19.04 4.49 11.74
N VAL A 132 -18.33 5.02 10.74
CA VAL A 132 -18.04 4.34 9.47
C VAL A 132 -16.59 3.84 9.47
N PRO A 133 -16.34 2.51 9.40
CA PRO A 133 -14.98 1.99 9.38
C PRO A 133 -14.39 2.09 7.96
N ILE A 134 -13.28 2.76 7.84
CA ILE A 134 -12.49 2.86 6.60
C ILE A 134 -11.16 2.17 6.83
N THR A 135 -10.79 1.28 5.92
CA THR A 135 -9.46 0.68 5.97
C THR A 135 -8.63 1.06 4.77
N TYR A 136 -7.40 1.46 5.04
CA TYR A 136 -6.38 1.50 4.00
C TYR A 136 -6.22 0.09 3.41
N VAL A 137 -6.08 -0.01 2.10
CA VAL A 137 -5.96 -1.31 1.40
C VAL A 137 -4.80 -2.16 1.93
N ASN A 138 -3.81 -1.52 2.57
CA ASN A 138 -2.71 -2.14 3.30
C ASN A 138 -3.21 -2.71 4.65
N SER A 139 -4.09 -3.68 4.56
CA SER A 139 -4.71 -4.42 5.67
C SER A 139 -5.05 -5.84 5.22
N ALA A 140 -5.25 -6.77 6.15
CA ALA A 140 -5.67 -8.13 5.86
C ALA A 140 -7.08 -8.19 5.23
N ALA A 141 -7.37 -9.24 4.48
CA ALA A 141 -8.69 -9.47 3.89
C ALA A 141 -9.82 -9.46 4.94
N SER A 142 -9.55 -9.96 6.15
CA SER A 142 -10.50 -9.95 7.28
C SER A 142 -10.92 -8.54 7.71
N ILE A 143 -9.98 -7.57 7.70
CA ILE A 143 -10.25 -6.17 8.02
C ILE A 143 -11.06 -5.50 6.90
N LYS A 144 -10.74 -5.79 5.64
CA LYS A 144 -11.54 -5.35 4.48
C LYS A 144 -12.98 -5.87 4.58
N ALA A 145 -13.13 -7.16 4.94
CA ALA A 145 -14.44 -7.79 5.16
C ALA A 145 -15.21 -7.15 6.33
N PHE A 146 -14.51 -6.84 7.41
CA PHE A 146 -15.11 -6.11 8.53
C PHE A 146 -15.67 -4.75 8.06
N CYS A 147 -14.90 -3.96 7.34
CA CYS A 147 -15.37 -2.69 6.80
C CYS A 147 -16.57 -2.88 5.86
N GLY A 148 -16.54 -3.91 5.00
CA GLY A 148 -17.66 -4.22 4.10
C GLY A 148 -18.96 -4.51 4.83
N ARG A 149 -18.92 -5.33 5.89
CA ARG A 149 -20.08 -5.67 6.75
C ARG A 149 -20.64 -4.48 7.53
N HIS A 150 -19.78 -3.57 7.96
CA HIS A 150 -20.17 -2.41 8.77
C HIS A 150 -20.40 -1.13 7.95
N GLY A 151 -20.72 -1.24 6.67
CA GLY A 151 -21.09 -0.09 5.84
C GLY A 151 -19.88 0.76 5.38
N GLY A 152 -18.65 0.35 5.71
CA GLY A 152 -17.42 1.05 5.38
C GLY A 152 -16.85 0.71 4.01
N ALA A 153 -15.61 1.18 3.75
CA ALA A 153 -14.92 1.00 2.49
C ALA A 153 -13.42 0.78 2.70
N CYS A 154 -12.75 0.31 1.64
CA CYS A 154 -11.31 0.44 1.54
C CYS A 154 -10.94 1.81 0.96
N CYS A 155 -9.70 2.25 1.18
CA CYS A 155 -9.09 3.36 0.45
C CYS A 155 -7.63 3.04 0.10
N THR A 156 -7.05 3.86 -0.74
CA THR A 156 -5.60 3.92 -1.00
C THR A 156 -5.10 5.33 -0.76
N SER A 157 -3.79 5.55 -0.72
CA SER A 157 -3.22 6.90 -0.66
C SER A 157 -3.64 7.78 -1.86
N GLY A 158 -4.03 7.17 -2.98
CA GLY A 158 -4.49 7.88 -4.17
C GLY A 158 -5.93 8.39 -4.11
N ASN A 159 -6.78 7.79 -3.28
CA ASN A 159 -8.21 8.15 -3.18
C ASN A 159 -8.72 8.33 -1.74
N ALA A 160 -7.83 8.34 -0.74
CA ALA A 160 -8.20 8.46 0.67
C ALA A 160 -9.13 9.66 0.91
N ARG A 161 -8.85 10.81 0.30
CA ARG A 161 -9.70 12.00 0.41
C ARG A 161 -11.13 11.75 -0.06
N ALA A 162 -11.31 11.20 -1.27
CA ALA A 162 -12.62 10.93 -1.83
C ALA A 162 -13.41 9.91 -1.00
N VAL A 163 -12.72 8.88 -0.47
CA VAL A 163 -13.34 7.89 0.41
C VAL A 163 -13.73 8.49 1.76
N LEU A 164 -12.90 9.35 2.36
CA LEU A 164 -13.23 10.04 3.61
C LEU A 164 -14.40 11.02 3.40
N GLU A 165 -14.44 11.78 2.31
CA GLU A 165 -15.56 12.64 1.95
C GLU A 165 -16.85 11.82 1.80
N TRP A 166 -16.79 10.67 1.11
CA TRP A 166 -17.90 9.74 0.99
C TRP A 166 -18.35 9.20 2.36
N SER A 167 -17.42 8.76 3.22
CA SER A 167 -17.73 8.17 4.52
C SER A 167 -18.43 9.16 5.47
N LEU A 168 -18.04 10.44 5.43
CA LEU A 168 -18.70 11.51 6.19
C LEU A 168 -20.13 11.81 5.71
N GLY A 169 -20.49 11.37 4.50
CA GLY A 169 -21.85 11.36 4.00
C GLY A 169 -22.65 10.12 4.42
N GLN A 170 -22.01 9.09 4.97
CA GLN A 170 -22.65 7.85 5.43
C GLN A 170 -22.83 7.81 6.96
N GLY A 171 -22.05 8.57 7.71
CA GLY A 171 -22.11 8.60 9.16
C GLY A 171 -21.42 9.82 9.77
N ASP A 172 -21.42 9.84 11.09
CA ASP A 172 -20.96 11.00 11.86
C ASP A 172 -19.45 10.93 12.13
N LYS A 173 -18.90 9.76 12.28
CA LYS A 173 -17.48 9.53 12.64
C LYS A 173 -16.84 8.53 11.70
N VAL A 174 -15.53 8.58 11.61
CA VAL A 174 -14.72 7.63 10.83
C VAL A 174 -13.77 6.89 11.76
N LEU A 175 -13.80 5.55 11.73
CA LEU A 175 -12.71 4.73 12.25
C LEU A 175 -11.76 4.43 11.08
N PHE A 176 -10.53 4.96 11.13
CA PHE A 176 -9.54 4.79 10.06
C PHE A 176 -8.47 3.78 10.46
N LEU A 177 -8.36 2.70 9.72
CA LEU A 177 -7.47 1.54 9.91
C LEU A 177 -6.47 1.44 8.74
N PRO A 178 -5.30 0.82 8.91
CA PRO A 178 -4.54 0.73 10.14
C PRO A 178 -3.58 1.91 10.34
N ASP A 179 -3.38 2.80 9.34
CA ASP A 179 -2.37 3.86 9.33
C ASP A 179 -2.91 5.18 9.86
N GLN A 180 -2.40 5.61 11.03
CA GLN A 180 -2.81 6.88 11.63
C GLN A 180 -2.40 8.09 10.80
N HIS A 181 -1.25 8.02 10.11
CA HIS A 181 -0.67 9.17 9.40
C HIS A 181 -1.43 9.47 8.12
N LEU A 182 -1.74 8.44 7.31
CA LEU A 182 -2.56 8.62 6.11
C LEU A 182 -3.93 9.20 6.49
N GLY A 183 -4.57 8.66 7.53
CA GLY A 183 -5.87 9.17 8.02
C GLY A 183 -5.78 10.61 8.48
N ARG A 184 -4.82 10.93 9.35
CA ARG A 184 -4.58 12.28 9.89
C ARG A 184 -4.27 13.30 8.80
N ASN A 185 -3.30 13.01 7.95
CA ASN A 185 -2.85 13.91 6.91
C ASN A 185 -3.96 14.20 5.90
N THR A 186 -4.76 13.17 5.56
CA THR A 186 -5.91 13.33 4.65
C THR A 186 -7.00 14.19 5.29
N ALA A 187 -7.39 13.89 6.53
CA ALA A 187 -8.43 14.65 7.23
C ALA A 187 -8.00 16.11 7.46
N TYR A 188 -6.73 16.35 7.82
CA TYR A 188 -6.19 17.69 7.97
C TYR A 188 -6.22 18.48 6.65
N ALA A 189 -5.84 17.86 5.54
CA ALA A 189 -5.91 18.46 4.21
C ALA A 189 -7.36 18.71 3.73
N MET A 190 -8.35 18.04 4.31
CA MET A 190 -9.79 18.32 4.11
C MET A 190 -10.29 19.50 4.97
N GLY A 191 -9.44 20.08 5.81
CA GLY A 191 -9.76 21.22 6.68
C GLY A 191 -10.18 20.84 8.11
N TRP A 192 -10.08 19.57 8.49
CA TRP A 192 -10.37 19.14 9.86
C TRP A 192 -9.17 19.42 10.77
N PRO A 193 -9.36 20.10 11.91
CA PRO A 193 -8.27 20.39 12.84
C PRO A 193 -7.81 19.12 13.59
N LEU A 194 -6.57 19.11 14.09
CA LEU A 194 -6.01 17.94 14.79
C LEU A 194 -6.83 17.56 16.05
N GLU A 195 -7.46 18.52 16.69
CA GLU A 195 -8.31 18.34 17.86
C GLU A 195 -9.58 17.51 17.56
N SER A 196 -9.97 17.41 16.29
CA SER A 196 -11.08 16.55 15.85
C SER A 196 -10.64 15.09 15.63
N MET A 197 -9.40 14.74 15.94
CA MET A 197 -8.80 13.44 15.71
C MET A 197 -8.27 12.85 17.02
N VAL A 198 -8.55 11.59 17.28
CA VAL A 198 -7.98 10.84 18.40
C VAL A 198 -7.32 9.57 17.89
N VAL A 199 -6.21 9.18 18.50
CA VAL A 199 -5.51 7.93 18.16
C VAL A 199 -5.92 6.86 19.15
N TYR A 200 -6.42 5.73 18.62
CA TYR A 200 -6.72 4.52 19.35
C TYR A 200 -5.53 3.57 19.31
N ASP A 201 -4.92 3.31 20.47
CA ASP A 201 -3.79 2.37 20.62
C ASP A 201 -4.30 1.00 21.10
N PRO A 202 -4.34 -0.03 20.25
CA PRO A 202 -4.86 -1.36 20.64
C PRO A 202 -4.03 -2.06 21.73
N ALA A 203 -2.84 -1.55 22.07
CA ALA A 203 -2.03 -2.07 23.16
C ALA A 203 -2.44 -1.53 24.54
N LEU A 204 -3.32 -0.54 24.56
CA LEU A 204 -3.79 0.09 25.82
C LEU A 204 -5.26 -0.27 26.10
N PRO A 205 -5.66 -0.34 27.39
CA PRO A 205 -7.07 -0.48 27.74
C PRO A 205 -7.94 0.61 27.08
N ASP A 206 -9.05 0.23 26.47
CA ASP A 206 -9.96 1.11 25.73
C ASP A 206 -9.24 2.00 24.69
N GLY A 207 -8.12 1.49 24.15
CA GLY A 207 -7.30 2.23 23.21
C GLY A 207 -6.57 3.44 23.79
N GLY A 208 -6.49 3.57 25.11
CA GLY A 208 -5.93 4.73 25.80
C GLY A 208 -6.76 6.00 25.63
N VAL A 209 -8.03 5.88 25.21
CA VAL A 209 -8.95 7.01 25.00
C VAL A 209 -10.15 6.92 25.94
N THR A 210 -10.68 8.08 26.31
CA THR A 210 -11.91 8.16 27.12
C THR A 210 -13.13 8.20 26.21
N GLU A 211 -14.29 7.78 26.73
CA GLU A 211 -15.58 7.94 26.02
C GLU A 211 -15.83 9.40 25.58
N GLN A 212 -15.41 10.38 26.41
CA GLN A 212 -15.57 11.80 26.05
C GLN A 212 -14.73 12.15 24.82
N GLN A 213 -13.48 11.68 24.74
CA GLN A 213 -12.63 11.87 23.56
C GLN A 213 -13.24 11.19 22.32
N VAL A 214 -13.86 10.01 22.47
CA VAL A 214 -14.57 9.34 21.38
C VAL A 214 -15.77 10.19 20.92
N ARG A 215 -16.56 10.75 21.85
CA ARG A 215 -17.70 11.64 21.51
C ARG A 215 -17.27 12.91 20.81
N ASP A 216 -16.16 13.53 21.24
CA ASP A 216 -15.69 14.81 20.68
C ASP A 216 -14.96 14.65 19.33
N ALA A 217 -14.32 13.49 19.10
CA ALA A 217 -13.58 13.24 17.88
C ALA A 217 -14.49 12.98 16.67
N ARG A 218 -14.06 13.45 15.50
CA ARG A 218 -14.64 13.12 14.19
C ARG A 218 -13.92 11.92 13.55
N PHE A 219 -12.63 11.82 13.79
CA PHE A 219 -11.77 10.75 13.27
C PHE A 219 -11.13 9.97 14.41
N LEU A 220 -11.36 8.67 14.40
CA LEU A 220 -10.78 7.70 15.31
C LEU A 220 -9.67 6.98 14.51
N LEU A 221 -8.42 7.28 14.81
CA LEU A 221 -7.27 6.82 14.02
C LEU A 221 -6.60 5.65 14.73
N TRP A 222 -6.45 4.52 14.03
CA TRP A 222 -5.72 3.38 14.56
C TRP A 222 -4.23 3.66 14.66
N GLN A 223 -3.58 3.29 15.76
CA GLN A 223 -2.14 3.52 16.00
C GLN A 223 -1.24 2.57 15.20
N GLY A 224 -1.39 2.55 13.89
CA GLY A 224 -0.45 1.87 13.00
C GLY A 224 0.31 2.89 12.14
N TYR A 225 1.34 2.42 11.48
CA TYR A 225 2.23 3.24 10.66
C TYR A 225 3.05 2.40 9.68
N CYS A 226 3.53 3.02 8.62
CA CYS A 226 4.50 2.41 7.70
C CYS A 226 5.93 2.62 8.20
N SER A 227 6.66 1.54 8.47
CA SER A 227 8.06 1.60 8.95
C SER A 227 9.00 2.33 7.98
N VAL A 228 8.74 2.29 6.68
CA VAL A 228 9.53 3.02 5.67
C VAL A 228 9.33 4.53 5.80
N HIS A 229 8.09 4.98 5.88
CA HIS A 229 7.77 6.41 5.89
C HIS A 229 8.06 7.07 7.23
N MET A 230 8.10 6.30 8.32
CA MET A 230 8.57 6.78 9.63
C MET A 230 10.06 7.11 9.68
N LEU A 231 10.86 6.66 8.71
CA LEU A 231 12.28 7.00 8.63
C LEU A 231 12.53 8.44 8.17
N PHE A 232 11.54 9.09 7.55
CA PHE A 232 11.65 10.48 7.16
C PHE A 232 11.32 11.40 8.33
N THR A 233 12.14 12.43 8.52
CA THR A 233 12.02 13.37 9.62
C THR A 233 12.00 14.82 9.12
N VAL A 234 11.49 15.73 9.93
CA VAL A 234 11.56 17.19 9.67
C VAL A 234 13.00 17.64 9.46
N GLU A 235 13.96 17.03 10.17
CA GLU A 235 15.38 17.38 10.00
C GLU A 235 15.89 17.03 8.59
N HIS A 236 15.43 15.95 7.96
CA HIS A 236 15.77 15.66 6.56
C HIS A 236 15.26 16.77 5.62
N CYS A 237 14.03 17.26 5.84
CA CYS A 237 13.52 18.39 5.04
C CYS A 237 14.40 19.63 5.20
N ARG A 238 14.76 19.96 6.44
CA ARG A 238 15.65 21.09 6.75
C ARG A 238 17.05 20.94 6.15
N GLN A 239 17.59 19.72 6.16
CA GLN A 239 18.88 19.42 5.53
C GLN A 239 18.85 19.65 4.02
N ILE A 240 17.79 19.22 3.34
CA ILE A 240 17.60 19.49 1.92
C ILE A 240 17.53 21.01 1.64
N ARG A 241 16.76 21.77 2.44
CA ARG A 241 16.66 23.23 2.31
C ARG A 241 18.01 23.92 2.50
N ARG A 242 18.83 23.45 3.45
CA ARG A 242 20.19 23.99 3.67
C ARG A 242 21.15 23.61 2.57
N LEU A 243 20.98 22.43 1.94
CA LEU A 243 21.81 21.99 0.83
C LEU A 243 21.58 22.87 -0.41
N ASP A 244 20.31 23.07 -0.76
CA ASP A 244 19.90 23.88 -1.88
C ASP A 244 18.37 24.11 -1.77
N ASP A 245 17.97 25.35 -1.60
CA ASP A 245 16.57 25.76 -1.42
C ASP A 245 15.72 25.64 -2.71
N ALA A 246 16.37 25.40 -3.86
CA ALA A 246 15.70 25.11 -5.12
C ALA A 246 15.11 23.67 -5.18
N PHE A 247 15.44 22.80 -4.22
CA PHE A 247 14.79 21.50 -4.15
C PHE A 247 13.33 21.63 -3.72
N GLN A 248 12.44 21.02 -4.52
CA GLN A 248 11.08 20.74 -4.09
C GLN A 248 11.05 19.41 -3.33
N ILE A 249 10.41 19.42 -2.17
CA ILE A 249 10.27 18.23 -1.32
C ILE A 249 8.89 17.65 -1.54
N ILE A 250 8.84 16.39 -1.97
CA ILE A 250 7.59 15.64 -2.16
C ILE A 250 7.64 14.35 -1.33
N VAL A 251 6.60 14.10 -0.53
CA VAL A 251 6.56 12.96 0.39
C VAL A 251 5.29 12.13 0.21
N HIS A 252 5.37 10.87 0.62
CA HIS A 252 4.18 10.02 0.73
C HIS A 252 3.37 10.41 1.97
N PRO A 253 2.02 10.40 1.94
CA PRO A 253 1.18 10.84 3.07
C PRO A 253 1.18 9.90 4.27
N GLU A 254 1.85 8.76 4.21
CA GLU A 254 2.16 7.90 5.37
C GLU A 254 3.33 8.44 6.22
N CYS A 255 4.01 9.50 5.78
CA CYS A 255 4.95 10.25 6.63
C CYS A 255 4.20 10.92 7.78
N THR A 256 4.92 11.23 8.87
CA THR A 256 4.30 11.93 9.99
C THR A 256 3.72 13.29 9.56
N TRP A 257 2.73 13.77 10.29
CA TRP A 257 2.09 15.06 9.99
C TRP A 257 3.11 16.19 9.89
N GLU A 258 4.09 16.23 10.80
CA GLU A 258 5.13 17.25 10.84
C GLU A 258 5.99 17.24 9.56
N VAL A 259 6.30 16.05 9.04
CA VAL A 259 7.06 15.91 7.78
C VAL A 259 6.22 16.36 6.59
N VAL A 260 4.94 16.01 6.57
CA VAL A 260 4.01 16.43 5.50
C VAL A 260 3.84 17.95 5.51
N GLN A 261 3.77 18.59 6.68
CA GLN A 261 3.67 20.06 6.78
C GLN A 261 4.96 20.79 6.36
N GLU A 262 6.12 20.15 6.49
CA GLU A 262 7.41 20.71 6.08
C GLU A 262 7.71 20.48 4.61
N ALA A 263 7.03 19.53 3.95
CA ALA A 263 7.16 19.26 2.52
C ALA A 263 6.39 20.28 1.66
N ASP A 264 6.81 20.43 0.40
CA ASP A 264 6.08 21.27 -0.56
C ASP A 264 4.83 20.55 -1.10
N LEU A 265 4.93 19.22 -1.26
CA LEU A 265 3.86 18.38 -1.79
C LEU A 265 3.80 17.06 -1.03
N ALA A 266 2.57 16.53 -0.90
CA ALA A 266 2.37 15.17 -0.43
C ALA A 266 1.30 14.46 -1.28
N GLY A 267 1.58 13.21 -1.66
CA GLY A 267 0.64 12.44 -2.46
C GLY A 267 1.06 10.99 -2.66
N SER A 268 0.17 10.21 -3.29
CA SER A 268 0.39 8.80 -3.57
C SER A 268 1.62 8.57 -4.46
N THR A 269 2.04 7.33 -4.57
CA THR A 269 3.13 6.91 -5.46
C THR A 269 2.89 7.37 -6.91
N GLU A 270 1.68 7.20 -7.43
CA GLU A 270 1.31 7.67 -8.78
C GLU A 270 1.32 9.20 -8.88
N TYR A 271 0.93 9.90 -7.83
CA TYR A 271 1.03 11.36 -7.79
C TYR A 271 2.50 11.81 -7.86
N ILE A 272 3.40 11.19 -7.10
CA ILE A 272 4.83 11.48 -7.11
C ILE A 272 5.40 11.28 -8.52
N ILE A 273 5.11 10.13 -9.15
CA ILE A 273 5.57 9.81 -10.51
C ILE A 273 5.09 10.86 -11.52
N ARG A 274 3.83 11.25 -11.45
CA ARG A 274 3.23 12.23 -12.35
C ARG A 274 3.80 13.63 -12.11
N ALA A 275 3.91 14.07 -10.86
CA ALA A 275 4.47 15.38 -10.52
C ALA A 275 5.87 15.56 -11.09
N LEU A 276 6.72 14.53 -11.00
CA LEU A 276 8.05 14.57 -11.59
C LEU A 276 8.02 14.56 -13.13
N ALA A 277 7.10 13.81 -13.73
CA ALA A 277 6.96 13.76 -15.20
C ALA A 277 6.55 15.12 -15.78
N GLU A 278 5.61 15.80 -15.13
CA GLU A 278 5.06 17.11 -15.53
C GLU A 278 5.96 18.28 -15.14
N ALA A 279 6.92 18.09 -14.25
CA ALA A 279 7.83 19.14 -13.78
C ALA A 279 8.73 19.68 -14.91
N PRO A 280 9.09 20.96 -14.88
CA PRO A 280 9.96 21.57 -15.89
C PRO A 280 11.37 20.96 -15.88
N SER A 281 12.04 21.03 -17.05
CA SER A 281 13.46 20.71 -17.18
C SER A 281 14.29 21.55 -16.21
N GLY A 282 15.36 20.93 -15.65
CA GLY A 282 16.23 21.57 -14.67
C GLY A 282 15.68 21.60 -13.23
N SER A 283 14.45 21.11 -12.98
CA SER A 283 13.88 21.06 -11.64
C SER A 283 14.63 20.07 -10.73
N LYS A 284 14.60 20.35 -9.42
CA LYS A 284 15.28 19.57 -8.39
C LYS A 284 14.26 19.00 -7.40
N TRP A 285 14.34 17.70 -7.11
CA TRP A 285 13.37 17.00 -6.30
C TRP A 285 14.02 16.14 -5.22
N ALA A 286 13.56 16.29 -3.98
CA ALA A 286 13.86 15.41 -2.86
C ALA A 286 12.60 14.62 -2.50
N ILE A 287 12.67 13.29 -2.57
CA ILE A 287 11.49 12.43 -2.50
C ILE A 287 11.52 11.62 -1.21
N GLY A 288 10.46 11.73 -0.40
CA GLY A 288 10.26 10.97 0.83
C GLY A 288 9.34 9.77 0.61
N THR A 289 9.87 8.72 -0.02
CA THR A 289 9.23 7.41 -0.18
C THR A 289 10.28 6.30 -0.39
N GLU A 290 9.84 5.10 -0.72
CA GLU A 290 10.66 3.89 -0.83
C GLU A 290 11.76 4.01 -1.91
N ILE A 291 12.96 3.53 -1.59
CA ILE A 291 14.19 3.80 -2.34
C ILE A 291 14.22 3.22 -3.77
N ASN A 292 13.60 2.06 -4.03
CA ASN A 292 13.59 1.48 -5.38
C ASN A 292 12.83 2.38 -6.35
N LEU A 293 11.68 2.93 -5.92
CA LEU A 293 10.97 3.92 -6.72
C LEU A 293 11.82 5.17 -6.93
N VAL A 294 12.40 5.73 -5.87
CA VAL A 294 13.24 6.95 -5.97
C VAL A 294 14.41 6.71 -6.93
N SER A 295 15.09 5.57 -6.83
CA SER A 295 16.20 5.21 -7.71
C SER A 295 15.78 5.11 -9.18
N ARG A 296 14.61 4.53 -9.47
CA ARG A 296 14.06 4.48 -10.84
C ARG A 296 13.73 5.87 -11.37
N LEU A 297 13.10 6.72 -10.54
CA LEU A 297 12.80 8.10 -10.93
C LEU A 297 14.07 8.90 -11.18
N THR A 298 15.11 8.71 -10.36
CA THR A 298 16.41 9.33 -10.56
C THR A 298 16.99 8.95 -11.94
N LYS A 299 17.04 7.65 -12.24
CA LYS A 299 17.53 7.15 -13.54
C LYS A 299 16.70 7.65 -14.72
N ARG A 300 15.35 7.63 -14.57
CA ARG A 300 14.41 8.01 -15.63
C ARG A 300 14.51 9.48 -16.02
N HIS A 301 14.76 10.35 -15.04
CA HIS A 301 14.75 11.79 -15.25
C HIS A 301 16.14 12.41 -15.43
N ALA A 302 17.23 11.64 -15.25
CA ALA A 302 18.58 12.11 -15.51
C ALA A 302 18.85 12.21 -17.03
N PRO A 303 19.63 13.20 -17.52
CA PRO A 303 20.17 14.34 -16.75
C PRO A 303 19.21 15.56 -16.69
N ASP A 304 17.99 15.43 -17.22
CA ASP A 304 17.04 16.53 -17.39
C ASP A 304 16.61 17.14 -16.04
N LYS A 305 16.44 16.32 -15.00
CA LYS A 305 16.06 16.76 -13.65
C LYS A 305 17.00 16.17 -12.61
N THR A 306 17.20 16.88 -11.50
CA THR A 306 17.93 16.37 -10.35
C THR A 306 16.95 15.72 -9.38
N VAL A 307 17.04 14.41 -9.20
CA VAL A 307 16.17 13.65 -8.31
C VAL A 307 16.99 12.89 -7.27
N ARG A 308 16.62 12.97 -6.00
CA ARG A 308 17.27 12.25 -4.91
C ARG A 308 16.28 11.79 -3.84
N SER A 309 16.71 10.88 -2.97
CA SER A 309 15.98 10.59 -1.74
C SER A 309 16.01 11.80 -0.79
N LEU A 310 14.92 12.02 -0.04
CA LEU A 310 14.83 13.00 1.02
C LEU A 310 15.83 12.69 2.16
N SER A 311 16.08 11.41 2.42
CA SER A 311 17.04 10.92 3.42
C SER A 311 18.27 10.31 2.73
N ASP A 312 19.45 10.48 3.36
CA ASP A 312 20.68 9.77 2.94
C ASP A 312 20.68 8.29 3.41
N ILE A 313 19.77 7.92 4.33
CA ILE A 313 19.55 6.54 4.74
C ILE A 313 18.62 5.88 3.70
N GLN A 314 18.96 4.64 3.32
CA GLN A 314 18.11 3.88 2.40
C GLN A 314 16.80 3.46 3.10
N CYS A 315 15.69 4.05 2.67
CA CYS A 315 14.36 3.74 3.16
C CYS A 315 13.78 2.58 2.33
N LEU A 316 14.25 1.37 2.62
CA LEU A 316 13.88 0.14 1.91
C LEU A 316 12.68 -0.54 2.57
N CYS A 317 11.71 -0.95 1.78
CA CYS A 317 10.67 -1.87 2.23
C CYS A 317 11.20 -3.31 2.24
N THR A 318 11.64 -3.78 3.41
CA THR A 318 12.29 -5.09 3.56
C THR A 318 11.39 -6.26 3.17
N THR A 319 10.08 -6.12 3.31
CA THR A 319 9.12 -7.17 2.97
C THR A 319 8.83 -7.22 1.47
N MET A 320 8.77 -6.09 0.76
CA MET A 320 8.75 -6.05 -0.70
C MET A 320 10.02 -6.68 -1.30
N TYR A 321 11.16 -6.46 -0.65
CA TYR A 321 12.47 -6.96 -1.09
C TYR A 321 12.62 -8.47 -0.96
N ARG A 322 11.72 -9.17 -0.26
CA ARG A 322 11.72 -10.64 -0.16
C ARG A 322 11.38 -11.30 -1.49
N ILE A 323 10.64 -10.63 -2.34
CA ILE A 323 10.39 -11.13 -3.70
C ILE A 323 11.58 -10.76 -4.58
N ASP A 324 12.37 -11.77 -4.88
CA ASP A 324 13.54 -11.68 -5.74
C ASP A 324 13.37 -12.51 -7.03
N PRO A 325 14.24 -12.40 -8.01
CA PRO A 325 14.16 -13.17 -9.25
C PRO A 325 14.21 -14.69 -9.04
N ARG A 326 14.80 -15.20 -7.93
CA ARG A 326 14.88 -16.62 -7.64
C ARG A 326 13.53 -17.18 -7.21
N HIS A 327 12.84 -16.46 -6.32
CA HIS A 327 11.48 -16.81 -5.89
C HIS A 327 10.50 -16.73 -7.08
N LEU A 328 10.64 -15.69 -7.92
CA LEU A 328 9.84 -15.57 -9.14
C LEU A 328 10.10 -16.73 -10.09
N LEU A 329 11.37 -17.07 -10.38
CA LEU A 329 11.70 -18.21 -11.24
C LEU A 329 11.17 -19.52 -10.68
N TRP A 330 11.37 -19.77 -9.39
CA TRP A 330 10.87 -21.01 -8.74
C TRP A 330 9.35 -21.14 -8.92
N SER A 331 8.60 -20.08 -8.67
CA SER A 331 7.15 -20.11 -8.86
C SER A 331 6.77 -20.43 -10.31
N LEU A 332 7.49 -19.87 -11.30
CA LEU A 332 7.24 -20.13 -12.72
C LEU A 332 7.67 -21.55 -13.16
N ASP A 333 8.78 -22.10 -12.62
CA ASP A 333 9.20 -23.47 -12.86
C ASP A 333 8.16 -24.47 -12.33
N GLU A 334 7.64 -24.24 -11.12
CA GLU A 334 6.59 -25.08 -10.52
C GLU A 334 5.30 -25.03 -11.35
N LEU A 335 4.89 -23.83 -11.78
CA LEU A 335 3.75 -23.70 -12.69
C LEU A 335 3.98 -24.44 -14.02
N ALA A 336 5.18 -24.35 -14.59
CA ALA A 336 5.53 -25.04 -15.83
C ALA A 336 5.54 -26.57 -15.68
N ALA A 337 5.76 -27.07 -14.44
CA ALA A 337 5.65 -28.48 -14.06
C ALA A 337 4.21 -28.88 -13.66
N GLY A 338 3.22 -27.99 -13.78
CA GLY A 338 1.82 -28.24 -13.43
C GLY A 338 1.51 -28.16 -11.94
N ARG A 339 2.41 -27.63 -11.13
CA ARG A 339 2.21 -27.44 -9.68
C ARG A 339 2.00 -25.97 -9.35
N VAL A 340 0.94 -25.65 -8.63
CA VAL A 340 0.67 -24.30 -8.14
C VAL A 340 1.20 -24.19 -6.72
N VAL A 341 2.25 -23.39 -6.54
CA VAL A 341 2.86 -23.11 -5.23
C VAL A 341 2.44 -21.73 -4.76
N ASN A 342 2.45 -21.49 -3.46
CA ASN A 342 2.18 -20.18 -2.85
C ASN A 342 0.90 -19.50 -3.35
N GLN A 343 -0.13 -20.30 -3.64
CA GLN A 343 -1.42 -19.75 -4.05
C GLN A 343 -2.07 -19.01 -2.87
N ILE A 344 -2.42 -17.77 -3.09
CA ILE A 344 -3.23 -16.99 -2.16
C ILE A 344 -4.71 -17.30 -2.42
N ARG A 345 -5.42 -17.63 -1.35
CA ARG A 345 -6.87 -17.87 -1.37
C ARG A 345 -7.50 -17.24 -0.14
N VAL A 346 -8.39 -16.32 -0.36
CA VAL A 346 -9.26 -15.79 0.68
C VAL A 346 -10.47 -16.70 0.81
N ASP A 347 -10.88 -17.01 2.04
CA ASP A 347 -12.06 -17.84 2.24
C ASP A 347 -13.32 -17.20 1.64
N PRO A 348 -14.29 -18.00 1.16
CA PRO A 348 -15.43 -17.47 0.40
C PRO A 348 -16.31 -16.46 1.17
N GLN A 349 -16.40 -16.55 2.51
CA GLN A 349 -17.19 -15.60 3.28
C GLN A 349 -16.45 -14.26 3.38
N THR A 350 -15.18 -14.29 3.77
CA THR A 350 -14.32 -13.09 3.81
C THR A 350 -14.27 -12.42 2.45
N LYS A 351 -14.14 -13.19 1.35
CA LYS A 351 -14.14 -12.68 -0.03
C LYS A 351 -15.44 -11.91 -0.34
N ARG A 352 -16.62 -12.48 -0.02
CA ARG A 352 -17.93 -11.82 -0.26
C ARG A 352 -18.06 -10.49 0.50
N ASP A 353 -17.58 -10.45 1.73
CA ASP A 353 -17.71 -9.25 2.56
C ASP A 353 -16.67 -8.19 2.17
N ALA A 354 -15.43 -8.60 1.88
CA ALA A 354 -14.33 -7.71 1.51
C ALA A 354 -14.54 -7.06 0.14
N ILE A 355 -15.15 -7.78 -0.82
CA ILE A 355 -15.41 -7.24 -2.16
C ILE A 355 -16.26 -5.97 -2.09
N VAL A 356 -17.22 -5.91 -1.17
CA VAL A 356 -18.09 -4.73 -0.98
C VAL A 356 -17.27 -3.49 -0.61
N ALA A 357 -16.29 -3.63 0.29
CA ALA A 357 -15.42 -2.51 0.68
C ALA A 357 -14.46 -2.11 -0.43
N LEU A 358 -13.95 -3.09 -1.20
CA LEU A 358 -13.08 -2.84 -2.35
C LEU A 358 -13.83 -2.21 -3.53
N GLU A 359 -15.05 -2.63 -3.83
CA GLU A 359 -15.88 -2.04 -4.87
C GLU A 359 -16.23 -0.58 -4.54
N ARG A 360 -16.52 -0.27 -3.28
CA ARG A 360 -16.71 1.12 -2.83
C ARG A 360 -15.43 1.94 -3.01
N MET A 361 -14.26 1.37 -2.74
CA MET A 361 -12.97 2.01 -3.03
C MET A 361 -12.84 2.32 -4.52
N LEU A 362 -13.10 1.34 -5.38
CA LEU A 362 -12.98 1.49 -6.83
C LEU A 362 -14.01 2.48 -7.41
N SER A 363 -15.17 2.65 -6.77
CA SER A 363 -16.19 3.62 -7.15
C SER A 363 -15.84 5.06 -6.76
N ASN A 364 -14.94 5.24 -5.79
CA ASN A 364 -14.50 6.55 -5.28
C ASN A 364 -13.08 6.89 -5.77
N VAL A 365 -12.81 6.69 -7.06
CA VAL A 365 -11.52 7.01 -7.68
C VAL A 365 -11.58 8.43 -8.25
N PRO A 366 -10.67 9.34 -7.88
CA PRO A 366 -10.60 10.65 -8.51
C PRO A 366 -10.17 10.51 -9.97
N SER A 367 -10.59 11.45 -10.82
CA SER A 367 -10.27 11.46 -12.26
C SER A 367 -8.76 11.53 -12.55
N ALA A 368 -7.97 12.04 -11.61
CA ALA A 368 -6.51 12.03 -11.67
C ALA A 368 -5.92 12.00 -10.26
N PRO A 369 -4.72 11.40 -10.07
CA PRO A 369 -4.01 11.47 -8.79
C PRO A 369 -3.82 12.94 -8.38
N ALA A 370 -4.16 13.26 -7.12
CA ALA A 370 -4.09 14.60 -6.57
C ALA A 370 -3.20 14.64 -5.33
N ALA A 371 -2.69 15.83 -5.00
CA ALA A 371 -2.03 16.06 -3.73
C ALA A 371 -3.00 15.80 -2.58
N ILE A 372 -2.52 15.18 -1.51
CA ILE A 372 -3.25 15.07 -0.25
C ILE A 372 -3.00 16.32 0.60
N ALA A 373 -1.76 16.81 0.58
CA ALA A 373 -1.35 18.04 1.23
C ALA A 373 -0.27 18.73 0.39
N GLY A 374 -0.08 20.02 0.63
CA GLY A 374 0.95 20.85 0.00
C GLY A 374 0.85 22.27 0.55
N ARG A 375 1.94 23.03 0.45
CA ARG A 375 1.98 24.46 0.79
C ARG A 375 1.30 25.30 -0.28
#